data_a099e52c4b3e994d2c5bf8be1979068c
#
_entry.id   a099e52c4b3e994d2c5bf8be1979068c
#
_cell.length_a   1.000
_cell.length_b   1.000
_cell.length_c   1.000
_cell.angle_alpha   90.00
_cell.angle_beta   90.00
_cell.angle_gamma   90.00
#
_symmetry.space_group_name_H-M   'P 1'
#
loop_
_entity.id
_entity.type
_entity.pdbx_description
1 polymer ?
#
loop_
_entity_poly.entity_id
_entity_poly.type
_entity_poly.pdbx_seq_one_letter_code
_entity_poly.pdbx_strand_id
1 'polypeptide(L)'
;MVTERRNIQNRTIKEILGHLIDSASNNHQRMIRLQYSKFLLVFLDYRLDNDLWIALQDYQHADWKNLVQLWKFFNLHIIQVINFVDRTKLDNYWCDFEGNRVTLREMIVGYLEHLHLHIDEIHVLMKAK
;
A
#
# COMPACT_ATOMS: atom_id res chain seq x y z
N MET A 1 -1.95 23.16 -2.68
CA MET A 1 -1.36 22.21 -3.64
C MET A 1 -1.71 20.76 -3.30
N VAL A 2 -1.41 20.27 -2.10
CA VAL A 2 -1.64 18.86 -1.73
C VAL A 2 -3.12 18.52 -1.49
N THR A 3 -3.99 19.50 -1.37
CA THR A 3 -5.43 19.34 -1.17
C THR A 3 -6.27 19.73 -2.37
N GLU A 4 -5.69 20.21 -3.46
CA GLU A 4 -6.41 20.81 -4.58
C GLU A 4 -6.27 20.02 -5.87
N ARG A 5 -5.04 19.63 -6.21
CA ARG A 5 -4.77 18.94 -7.48
C ARG A 5 -5.18 17.47 -7.38
N ARG A 6 -5.93 17.00 -8.37
CA ARG A 6 -6.49 15.65 -8.36
C ARG A 6 -6.00 14.83 -9.55
N ASN A 7 -5.78 13.52 -9.34
CA ASN A 7 -5.45 12.58 -10.40
C ASN A 7 -6.71 12.10 -11.13
N ILE A 8 -6.54 11.15 -12.05
CA ILE A 8 -7.63 10.56 -12.83
C ILE A 8 -8.68 9.86 -11.96
N GLN A 9 -8.29 9.37 -10.78
CA GLN A 9 -9.20 8.74 -9.81
C GLN A 9 -9.87 9.76 -8.88
N ASN A 10 -9.73 11.05 -9.18
CA ASN A 10 -10.24 12.16 -8.38
C ASN A 10 -9.64 12.24 -6.97
N ARG A 11 -8.37 11.85 -6.81
CA ARG A 11 -7.64 11.91 -5.54
C ARG A 11 -6.69 13.09 -5.51
N THR A 12 -6.66 13.78 -4.38
CA THR A 12 -5.64 14.81 -4.10
C THR A 12 -4.30 14.15 -3.75
N ILE A 13 -3.21 14.93 -3.72
CA ILE A 13 -1.90 14.44 -3.31
C ILE A 13 -1.96 13.84 -1.90
N LYS A 14 -2.68 14.48 -0.96
CA LYS A 14 -2.88 13.91 0.39
C LYS A 14 -3.58 12.55 0.36
N GLU A 15 -4.61 12.42 -0.46
CA GLU A 15 -5.35 11.17 -0.59
C GLU A 15 -4.53 10.08 -1.28
N ILE A 16 -3.68 10.43 -2.24
CA ILE A 16 -2.75 9.48 -2.85
C ILE A 16 -1.74 8.99 -1.81
N LEU A 17 -1.17 9.87 -1.02
CA LEU A 17 -0.25 9.50 0.06
C LEU A 17 -0.95 8.63 1.12
N GLY A 18 -2.18 8.98 1.48
CA GLY A 18 -3.02 8.18 2.37
C GLY A 18 -3.27 6.78 1.81
N HIS A 19 -3.56 6.67 0.53
CA HIS A 19 -3.70 5.38 -0.15
C HIS A 19 -2.41 4.55 -0.07
N LEU A 20 -1.24 5.17 -0.21
CA LEU A 20 0.04 4.49 -0.04
C LEU A 20 0.24 3.98 1.39
N ILE A 21 -0.19 4.75 2.38
CA ILE A 21 -0.16 4.32 3.79
C ILE A 21 -1.09 3.13 4.01
N ASP A 22 -2.30 3.17 3.46
CA ASP A 22 -3.26 2.07 3.55
C ASP A 22 -2.74 0.81 2.87
N SER A 23 -2.11 0.96 1.71
CA SER A 23 -1.47 -0.14 0.99
C SER A 23 -0.34 -0.75 1.82
N ALA A 24 0.49 0.07 2.44
CA ALA A 24 1.55 -0.40 3.33
C ALA A 24 0.98 -1.20 4.50
N SER A 25 -0.08 -0.70 5.13
CA SER A 25 -0.75 -1.38 6.25
C SER A 25 -1.28 -2.76 5.85
N ASN A 26 -1.99 -2.84 4.73
CA ASN A 26 -2.56 -4.11 4.25
C ASN A 26 -1.47 -5.09 3.84
N ASN A 27 -0.45 -4.64 3.12
CA ASN A 27 0.65 -5.49 2.68
C ASN A 27 1.52 -5.96 3.85
N HIS A 28 1.76 -5.10 4.83
CA HIS A 28 2.53 -5.45 6.02
C HIS A 28 1.91 -6.67 6.72
N GLN A 29 0.61 -6.63 6.99
CA GLN A 29 -0.07 -7.73 7.64
C GLN A 29 0.00 -9.02 6.82
N ARG A 30 -0.18 -8.93 5.52
CA ARG A 30 -0.11 -10.11 4.63
C ARG A 30 1.29 -10.70 4.59
N MET A 31 2.31 -9.86 4.46
CA MET A 31 3.72 -10.30 4.43
C MET A 31 4.10 -11.05 5.71
N ILE A 32 3.65 -10.59 6.86
CA ILE A 32 3.94 -11.25 8.13
C ILE A 32 3.15 -12.55 8.26
N ARG A 33 1.82 -12.50 8.02
CA ARG A 33 0.95 -13.65 8.22
C ARG A 33 1.26 -14.81 7.27
N LEU A 34 1.66 -14.54 6.04
CA LEU A 34 2.03 -15.58 5.08
C LEU A 34 3.29 -16.33 5.50
N GLN A 35 4.16 -15.75 6.32
CA GLN A 35 5.39 -16.41 6.75
C GLN A 35 5.16 -17.45 7.84
N TYR A 36 4.11 -17.32 8.67
CA TYR A 36 3.89 -18.26 9.78
C TYR A 36 2.63 -19.10 9.65
N SER A 37 1.75 -18.80 8.73
CA SER A 37 0.49 -19.53 8.60
C SER A 37 0.72 -20.92 8.02
N LYS A 38 0.07 -21.92 8.62
CA LYS A 38 0.09 -23.32 8.16
C LYS A 38 -1.11 -23.66 7.27
N PHE A 39 -2.07 -22.76 7.17
CA PHE A 39 -3.31 -22.97 6.42
C PHE A 39 -3.47 -21.88 5.36
N LEU A 40 -4.33 -22.16 4.37
CA LEU A 40 -4.69 -21.16 3.39
C LEU A 40 -5.26 -19.92 4.10
N LEU A 41 -4.60 -18.77 3.91
CA LEU A 41 -5.08 -17.50 4.45
C LEU A 41 -6.07 -16.88 3.49
N VAL A 42 -7.17 -16.38 4.06
CA VAL A 42 -8.13 -15.55 3.35
C VAL A 42 -8.01 -14.14 3.90
N PHE A 43 -7.56 -13.22 3.04
CA PHE A 43 -7.53 -11.80 3.36
C PHE A 43 -8.67 -11.10 2.65
N LEU A 44 -9.25 -10.10 3.31
CA LEU A 44 -10.11 -9.15 2.62
C LEU A 44 -9.28 -8.44 1.55
N ASP A 45 -9.82 -8.36 0.34
CA ASP A 45 -9.10 -7.73 -0.76
C ASP A 45 -9.32 -6.22 -0.69
N TYR A 46 -8.32 -5.52 -0.16
CA TYR A 46 -8.34 -4.07 0.00
C TYR A 46 -8.62 -3.33 -1.32
N ARG A 47 -8.27 -3.90 -2.48
CA ARG A 47 -8.51 -3.25 -3.78
C ARG A 47 -9.99 -2.96 -4.03
N LEU A 48 -10.90 -3.75 -3.42
CA LEU A 48 -12.34 -3.52 -3.51
C LEU A 48 -12.80 -2.33 -2.65
N ASP A 49 -12.04 -2.00 -1.61
CA ASP A 49 -12.44 -1.04 -0.58
C ASP A 49 -11.52 0.18 -0.48
N ASN A 50 -10.56 0.33 -1.40
CA ASN A 50 -9.53 1.37 -1.26
C ASN A 50 -10.11 2.80 -1.21
N ASP A 51 -11.16 3.09 -1.97
CA ASP A 51 -11.82 4.39 -1.92
C ASP A 51 -12.56 4.61 -0.60
N LEU A 52 -13.16 3.56 -0.05
CA LEU A 52 -13.81 3.60 1.27
C LEU A 52 -12.80 3.88 2.38
N TRP A 53 -11.63 3.27 2.31
CA TRP A 53 -10.55 3.54 3.26
C TRP A 53 -10.13 4.99 3.26
N ILE A 54 -9.98 5.59 2.08
CA ILE A 54 -9.66 7.01 1.94
C ILE A 54 -10.77 7.87 2.56
N ALA A 55 -12.03 7.56 2.25
CA ALA A 55 -13.17 8.34 2.73
C ALA A 55 -13.35 8.28 4.25
N LEU A 56 -13.07 7.12 4.87
CA LEU A 56 -13.25 6.93 6.31
C LEU A 56 -12.16 7.55 7.17
N GLN A 57 -11.01 7.87 6.59
CA GLN A 57 -9.86 8.36 7.35
C GLN A 57 -9.64 9.87 7.24
N ASP A 58 -10.39 10.55 6.38
CA ASP A 58 -10.33 12.01 6.23
C ASP A 58 -8.90 12.53 5.99
N TYR A 59 -8.18 11.91 5.07
CA TYR A 59 -6.81 12.32 4.74
C TYR A 59 -6.72 13.76 4.27
N GLN A 60 -7.80 14.29 3.69
CA GLN A 60 -7.84 15.65 3.19
C GLN A 60 -7.58 16.68 4.29
N HIS A 61 -7.99 16.41 5.52
CA HIS A 61 -7.80 17.29 6.66
C HIS A 61 -6.65 16.85 7.59
N ALA A 62 -5.90 15.81 7.21
CA ALA A 62 -4.73 15.39 7.98
C ALA A 62 -3.56 16.36 7.78
N ASP A 63 -2.69 16.46 8.78
CA ASP A 63 -1.48 17.23 8.69
C ASP A 63 -0.51 16.59 7.68
N TRP A 64 -0.07 17.36 6.69
CA TRP A 64 0.79 16.87 5.63
C TRP A 64 2.13 16.32 6.14
N LYS A 65 2.76 17.02 7.09
CA LYS A 65 4.04 16.57 7.65
C LYS A 65 3.90 15.23 8.38
N ASN A 66 2.82 15.06 9.13
CA ASN A 66 2.56 13.82 9.83
C ASN A 66 2.32 12.66 8.86
N LEU A 67 1.60 12.90 7.78
CA LEU A 67 1.37 11.90 6.74
C LEU A 67 2.68 11.46 6.08
N VAL A 68 3.53 12.41 5.73
CA VAL A 68 4.83 12.13 5.12
C VAL A 68 5.71 11.32 6.06
N GLN A 69 5.74 11.66 7.35
CA GLN A 69 6.52 10.91 8.34
C GLN A 69 5.98 9.51 8.57
N LEU A 70 4.66 9.36 8.66
CA LEU A 70 4.03 8.04 8.80
C LEU A 70 4.34 7.16 7.60
N TRP A 71 4.18 7.68 6.39
CA TRP A 71 4.55 6.98 5.16
C TRP A 71 6.01 6.57 5.16
N LYS A 72 6.91 7.50 5.49
CA LYS A 72 8.35 7.26 5.50
C LYS A 72 8.74 6.15 6.48
N PHE A 73 8.32 6.28 7.73
CA PHE A 73 8.72 5.32 8.75
C PHE A 73 8.06 3.96 8.55
N PHE A 74 6.82 3.94 8.07
CA PHE A 74 6.16 2.68 7.77
C PHE A 74 6.88 1.94 6.64
N ASN A 75 7.27 2.65 5.58
CA ASN A 75 7.99 2.04 4.47
C ASN A 75 9.41 1.61 4.85
N LEU A 76 10.11 2.35 5.71
CA LEU A 76 11.37 1.88 6.27
C LEU A 76 11.18 0.55 7.02
N HIS A 77 10.10 0.42 7.77
CA HIS A 77 9.78 -0.83 8.44
C HIS A 77 9.43 -1.95 7.46
N ILE A 78 8.68 -1.65 6.41
CA ILE A 78 8.38 -2.64 5.34
C ILE A 78 9.67 -3.14 4.68
N ILE A 79 10.63 -2.26 4.43
CA ILE A 79 11.94 -2.64 3.90
C ILE A 79 12.65 -3.61 4.85
N GLN A 80 12.60 -3.34 6.15
CA GLN A 80 13.17 -4.25 7.15
C GLN A 80 12.49 -5.62 7.12
N VAL A 81 11.16 -5.65 7.00
CA VAL A 81 10.40 -6.91 6.87
C VAL A 81 10.83 -7.67 5.63
N ILE A 82 10.96 -6.99 4.49
CA ILE A 82 11.40 -7.61 3.24
C ILE A 82 12.82 -8.17 3.35
N ASN A 83 13.74 -7.42 3.94
CA ASN A 83 15.14 -7.85 4.10
C ASN A 83 15.30 -9.02 5.06
N PHE A 84 14.39 -9.19 5.99
CA PHE A 84 14.42 -10.27 6.98
C PHE A 84 13.45 -11.43 6.64
N VAL A 85 12.85 -11.43 5.47
CA VAL A 85 11.86 -12.42 5.08
C VAL A 85 12.44 -13.84 5.14
N ASP A 86 11.64 -14.79 5.62
CA ASP A 86 11.96 -16.20 5.54
C ASP A 86 11.82 -16.67 4.08
N ARG A 87 12.94 -16.87 3.42
CA ARG A 87 12.98 -17.25 2.00
C ARG A 87 12.33 -18.58 1.69
N THR A 88 12.21 -19.46 2.69
CA THR A 88 11.51 -20.73 2.53
C THR A 88 9.99 -20.57 2.41
N LYS A 89 9.47 -19.38 2.71
CA LYS A 89 8.04 -19.04 2.69
C LYS A 89 7.62 -18.20 1.49
N LEU A 90 8.53 -17.86 0.59
CA LEU A 90 8.25 -16.97 -0.54
C LEU A 90 7.15 -17.50 -1.47
N ASP A 91 6.92 -18.79 -1.52
CA ASP A 91 5.89 -19.41 -2.35
C ASP A 91 4.56 -19.61 -1.60
N ASN A 92 4.48 -19.26 -0.32
CA ASN A 92 3.21 -19.20 0.39
C ASN A 92 2.32 -18.16 -0.27
N TYR A 93 1.02 -18.42 -0.35
CA TYR A 93 0.11 -17.60 -1.11
C TYR A 93 -1.23 -17.38 -0.40
N TRP A 94 -1.93 -16.33 -0.85
CA TRP A 94 -3.34 -16.11 -0.56
C TRP A 94 -4.09 -15.97 -1.90
N CYS A 95 -5.41 -16.05 -1.86
CA CYS A 95 -6.23 -15.88 -3.05
C CYS A 95 -6.91 -14.51 -3.04
N ASP A 96 -6.83 -13.80 -4.16
CA ASP A 96 -7.48 -12.51 -4.32
C ASP A 96 -8.97 -12.68 -4.65
N PHE A 97 -9.67 -11.55 -4.84
CA PHE A 97 -11.12 -11.56 -5.13
C PHE A 97 -11.47 -12.20 -6.48
N GLU A 98 -10.51 -12.30 -7.40
CA GLU A 98 -10.68 -12.94 -8.71
C GLU A 98 -10.32 -14.43 -8.66
N GLY A 99 -9.95 -14.94 -7.50
CA GLY A 99 -9.51 -16.32 -7.34
C GLY A 99 -8.06 -16.59 -7.73
N ASN A 100 -7.29 -15.55 -8.06
CA ASN A 100 -5.88 -15.70 -8.40
C ASN A 100 -5.05 -15.92 -7.16
N ARG A 101 -4.06 -16.82 -7.26
CA ARG A 101 -3.07 -17.02 -6.20
C ARG A 101 -2.05 -15.89 -6.24
N VAL A 102 -1.80 -15.28 -5.09
CA VAL A 102 -0.78 -14.25 -4.93
C VAL A 102 0.25 -14.75 -3.92
N THR A 103 1.46 -14.99 -4.39
CA THR A 103 2.55 -15.47 -3.52
C THR A 103 3.17 -14.31 -2.74
N LEU A 104 3.85 -14.65 -1.64
CA LEU A 104 4.62 -13.67 -0.89
C LEU A 104 5.67 -12.99 -1.78
N ARG A 105 6.33 -13.75 -2.66
CA ARG A 105 7.29 -13.22 -3.64
C ARG A 105 6.65 -12.16 -4.54
N GLU A 106 5.50 -12.48 -5.13
CA GLU A 106 4.77 -11.57 -6.00
C GLU A 106 4.32 -10.32 -5.26
N MET A 107 3.92 -10.46 -4.00
CA MET A 107 3.52 -9.32 -3.17
C MET A 107 4.68 -8.36 -2.94
N ILE A 108 5.86 -8.87 -2.66
CA ILE A 108 7.05 -8.04 -2.42
C ILE A 108 7.40 -7.24 -3.68
N VAL A 109 7.46 -7.90 -4.83
CA VAL A 109 7.76 -7.25 -6.12
C VAL A 109 6.66 -6.25 -6.48
N GLY A 110 5.41 -6.67 -6.40
CA GLY A 110 4.26 -5.84 -6.74
C GLY A 110 4.11 -4.62 -5.83
N TYR A 111 4.44 -4.76 -4.55
CA TYR A 111 4.44 -3.63 -3.62
C TYR A 111 5.39 -2.52 -4.05
N LEU A 112 6.61 -2.87 -4.45
CA LEU A 112 7.60 -1.90 -4.88
C LEU A 112 7.18 -1.21 -6.18
N GLU A 113 6.64 -1.95 -7.14
CA GLU A 113 6.14 -1.39 -8.40
C GLU A 113 4.97 -0.42 -8.17
N HIS A 114 4.02 -0.81 -7.32
CA HIS A 114 2.86 0.01 -6.97
C HIS A 114 3.27 1.30 -6.25
N LEU A 115 4.26 1.21 -5.37
CA LEU A 115 4.81 2.38 -4.68
C LEU A 115 5.41 3.38 -5.68
N HIS A 116 6.21 2.91 -6.63
CA HIS A 116 6.79 3.76 -7.67
C HIS A 116 5.72 4.44 -8.53
N LEU A 117 4.70 3.70 -8.92
CA LEU A 117 3.59 4.24 -9.72
C LEU A 117 2.95 5.46 -9.04
N HIS A 118 2.61 5.33 -7.77
CA HIS A 118 1.93 6.41 -7.04
C HIS A 118 2.86 7.58 -6.69
N ILE A 119 4.14 7.32 -6.45
CA ILE A 119 5.12 8.39 -6.27
C ILE A 119 5.25 9.23 -7.56
N ASP A 120 5.27 8.57 -8.71
CA ASP A 120 5.30 9.26 -10.00
C ASP A 120 4.04 10.10 -10.21
N GLU A 121 2.85 9.61 -9.83
CA GLU A 121 1.61 10.39 -9.86
C GLU A 121 1.72 11.66 -9.01
N ILE A 122 2.26 11.55 -7.80
CA ILE A 122 2.47 12.70 -6.92
C ILE A 122 3.41 13.71 -7.57
N HIS A 123 4.52 13.26 -8.14
CA HIS A 123 5.45 14.14 -8.84
C HIS A 123 4.80 14.89 -10.01
N VAL A 124 3.97 14.20 -10.80
CA VAL A 124 3.24 14.83 -11.90
C VAL A 124 2.30 15.91 -11.38
N LEU A 125 1.53 15.63 -10.32
CA LEU A 125 0.61 16.60 -9.73
C LEU A 125 1.34 17.79 -9.11
N MET A 126 2.50 17.57 -8.50
CA MET A 126 3.29 18.67 -7.92
C MET A 126 3.88 19.60 -8.98
N LYS A 127 4.15 19.11 -10.17
CA LYS A 127 4.67 19.90 -11.29
C LYS A 127 3.59 20.57 -12.11
N ALA A 128 2.33 20.16 -11.98
CA ALA A 128 1.22 20.75 -12.71
C ALA A 128 1.02 22.22 -12.28
N LYS A 129 0.76 23.08 -13.23
CA LYS A 129 0.49 24.51 -13.01
C LYS A 129 -1.00 24.80 -13.05
#